data_be2f0046f47dbcd3db556f2784d74d8f
#
_entry.id   be2f0046f47dbcd3db556f2784d74d8f
#
_cell.length_a   1.000
_cell.length_b   1.000
_cell.length_c   1.000
_cell.angle_alpha   90.00
_cell.angle_beta   90.00
_cell.angle_gamma   90.00
#
_symmetry.space_group_name_H-M   'P 1'
#
loop_
_entity.id
_entity.type
_entity.pdbx_description
1 polymer ?
#
loop_
_entity_poly.entity_id
_entity_poly.type
_entity_poly.pdbx_seq_one_letter_code
_entity_poly.pdbx_strand_id
1 'polypeptide(L)'
;MARGNIPSPLPSQSGLAEMYNISRTTVRHILQHLSACGVLTLVGKNYVIARKPEQNDGFDCITASLKEQNRLFEQAFFTMINLRQLRAGESFSELQLARAAGVSPVVVREYLLKFGRYNLIQSEKRGQWSMKQFDQSYAEQLFELREMLETQSLQHFLNLPDDDPRWLQAKTMLERHRTLRDSIGSNFRMFSQLDRDFHAMLLSAADNIFFNQSLEIISVIFHFHYQWDESDLKQRNIIAVDEHMTILSALICRSDLDAITALRNHLDTAKQSMIRSIRQHHR
;
A
#
# COMPACT_ATOMS: atom_id res chain seq x y z
N MET A 1 -28.12 15.19 -17.44
CA MET A 1 -27.83 15.45 -18.87
C MET A 1 -28.34 14.34 -19.77
N ALA A 2 -27.92 13.09 -19.61
CA ALA A 2 -28.38 11.99 -20.46
C ALA A 2 -29.91 11.81 -20.50
N ARG A 3 -30.63 12.17 -19.43
CA ARG A 3 -32.11 12.11 -19.33
C ARG A 3 -32.85 13.42 -19.72
N GLY A 4 -32.12 14.41 -20.27
CA GLY A 4 -32.72 15.67 -20.72
C GLY A 4 -33.21 16.64 -19.61
N ASN A 5 -32.85 16.40 -18.36
CA ASN A 5 -33.38 17.15 -17.21
C ASN A 5 -32.60 18.44 -16.86
N ILE A 6 -31.60 18.81 -17.67
CA ILE A 6 -30.78 20.00 -17.41
C ILE A 6 -30.89 20.96 -18.61
N PRO A 7 -31.24 22.24 -18.38
CA PRO A 7 -31.34 23.21 -19.47
C PRO A 7 -29.97 23.55 -20.07
N SER A 8 -29.97 23.96 -21.34
CA SER A 8 -28.79 24.52 -22.01
C SER A 8 -29.12 26.00 -22.38
N PRO A 9 -28.33 26.97 -21.97
CA PRO A 9 -27.10 26.89 -21.18
C PRO A 9 -27.30 26.35 -19.77
N LEU A 10 -26.24 25.76 -19.20
CA LEU A 10 -26.31 25.18 -17.85
C LEU A 10 -26.51 26.28 -16.79
N PRO A 11 -27.18 25.96 -15.66
CA PRO A 11 -27.21 26.86 -14.49
C PRO A 11 -25.80 27.22 -14.01
N SER A 12 -25.72 28.31 -13.24
CA SER A 12 -24.43 28.71 -12.62
C SER A 12 -23.87 27.63 -11.74
N GLN A 13 -22.54 27.67 -11.50
CA GLN A 13 -21.88 26.70 -10.60
C GLN A 13 -22.52 26.67 -9.21
N SER A 14 -23.00 27.81 -8.70
CA SER A 14 -23.71 27.89 -7.44
C SER A 14 -25.10 27.21 -7.52
N GLY A 15 -25.84 27.46 -8.58
CA GLY A 15 -27.14 26.81 -8.80
C GLY A 15 -27.05 25.30 -9.00
N LEU A 16 -26.00 24.82 -9.69
CA LEU A 16 -25.72 23.39 -9.80
C LEU A 16 -25.31 22.78 -8.45
N ALA A 17 -24.51 23.49 -7.66
CA ALA A 17 -24.11 23.05 -6.33
C ALA A 17 -25.31 22.86 -5.40
N GLU A 18 -26.25 23.82 -5.42
CA GLU A 18 -27.51 23.77 -4.65
C GLU A 18 -28.43 22.68 -5.16
N MET A 19 -28.65 22.58 -6.48
CA MET A 19 -29.52 21.60 -7.13
C MET A 19 -29.11 20.15 -6.80
N TYR A 20 -27.81 19.87 -6.71
CA TYR A 20 -27.28 18.51 -6.48
C TYR A 20 -26.77 18.30 -5.06
N ASN A 21 -26.85 19.29 -4.18
CA ASN A 21 -26.34 19.25 -2.80
C ASN A 21 -24.86 18.86 -2.73
N ILE A 22 -24.03 19.48 -3.57
CA ILE A 22 -22.58 19.24 -3.65
C ILE A 22 -21.80 20.55 -3.58
N SER A 23 -20.49 20.47 -3.27
CA SER A 23 -19.67 21.66 -3.18
C SER A 23 -19.48 22.34 -4.55
N ARG A 24 -19.32 23.68 -4.56
CA ARG A 24 -18.97 24.42 -5.78
C ARG A 24 -17.67 23.95 -6.41
N THR A 25 -16.72 23.51 -5.61
CA THR A 25 -15.47 22.93 -6.08
C THR A 25 -15.72 21.62 -6.84
N THR A 26 -16.60 20.78 -6.33
CA THR A 26 -17.01 19.53 -7.00
C THR A 26 -17.69 19.84 -8.34
N VAL A 27 -18.61 20.81 -8.36
CA VAL A 27 -19.26 21.25 -9.60
C VAL A 27 -18.24 21.73 -10.63
N ARG A 28 -17.28 22.54 -10.21
CA ARG A 28 -16.22 23.03 -11.11
C ARG A 28 -15.43 21.89 -11.73
N HIS A 29 -15.03 20.90 -10.95
CA HIS A 29 -14.30 19.73 -11.46
C HIS A 29 -15.15 18.93 -12.45
N ILE A 30 -16.45 18.73 -12.15
CA ILE A 30 -17.37 18.04 -13.07
C ILE A 30 -17.49 18.79 -14.40
N LEU A 31 -17.67 20.10 -14.36
CA LEU A 31 -17.79 20.92 -15.58
C LEU A 31 -16.49 20.91 -16.39
N GLN A 32 -15.35 20.97 -15.74
CA GLN A 32 -14.04 20.85 -16.40
C GLN A 32 -13.85 19.50 -17.08
N HIS A 33 -14.20 18.41 -16.38
CA HIS A 33 -14.15 17.07 -16.97
C HIS A 33 -15.04 16.91 -18.18
N LEU A 34 -16.32 17.30 -18.07
CA LEU A 34 -17.28 17.20 -19.17
C LEU A 34 -16.88 18.10 -20.36
N SER A 35 -16.19 19.21 -20.09
CA SER A 35 -15.63 20.05 -21.13
C SER A 35 -14.45 19.40 -21.81
N ALA A 36 -13.55 18.76 -21.05
CA ALA A 36 -12.41 18.02 -21.59
C ALA A 36 -12.87 16.81 -22.46
N CYS A 37 -13.98 16.16 -22.08
CA CYS A 37 -14.60 15.08 -22.87
C CYS A 37 -15.39 15.60 -24.08
N GLY A 38 -15.47 16.93 -24.31
CA GLY A 38 -16.23 17.52 -25.41
C GLY A 38 -17.76 17.44 -25.27
N VAL A 39 -18.27 17.10 -24.09
CA VAL A 39 -19.71 17.09 -23.78
C VAL A 39 -20.22 18.50 -23.57
N LEU A 40 -19.39 19.37 -22.99
CA LEU A 40 -19.68 20.78 -22.75
C LEU A 40 -18.69 21.69 -23.49
N THR A 41 -19.20 22.84 -23.95
CA THR A 41 -18.38 23.92 -24.50
C THR A 41 -18.65 25.18 -23.72
N LEU A 42 -17.60 25.96 -23.45
CA LEU A 42 -17.70 27.25 -22.80
C LEU A 42 -18.03 28.34 -23.85
N VAL A 43 -19.21 28.95 -23.75
CA VAL A 43 -19.62 30.06 -24.60
C VAL A 43 -19.76 31.29 -23.72
N GLY A 44 -18.78 32.20 -23.85
CA GLY A 44 -18.66 33.36 -22.93
C GLY A 44 -18.37 32.91 -21.50
N LYS A 45 -19.34 33.12 -20.60
CA LYS A 45 -19.25 32.68 -19.17
C LYS A 45 -20.09 31.46 -18.86
N ASN A 46 -20.80 30.91 -19.82
CA ASN A 46 -21.76 29.83 -19.63
C ASN A 46 -21.30 28.55 -20.29
N TYR A 47 -21.54 27.42 -19.64
CA TYR A 47 -21.39 26.11 -20.26
C TYR A 47 -22.64 25.74 -21.05
N VAL A 48 -22.41 25.26 -22.28
CA VAL A 48 -23.48 24.81 -23.19
C VAL A 48 -23.23 23.34 -23.53
N ILE A 49 -24.26 22.56 -23.68
CA ILE A 49 -24.22 21.16 -24.09
C ILE A 49 -23.82 21.09 -25.56
N ALA A 50 -22.61 20.57 -25.87
CA ALA A 50 -22.09 20.43 -27.22
C ALA A 50 -22.54 19.13 -27.87
N ARG A 51 -22.63 18.03 -27.10
CA ARG A 51 -23.17 16.73 -27.52
C ARG A 51 -23.83 15.99 -26.35
N LYS A 52 -24.62 14.98 -26.64
CA LYS A 52 -25.16 14.09 -25.60
C LYS A 52 -24.01 13.31 -24.94
N PRO A 53 -24.06 13.13 -23.61
CA PRO A 53 -23.10 12.28 -22.90
C PRO A 53 -23.25 10.82 -23.33
N GLU A 54 -22.13 10.13 -23.51
CA GLU A 54 -22.05 8.70 -23.74
C GLU A 54 -21.59 7.97 -22.47
N GLN A 55 -21.62 6.65 -22.47
CA GLN A 55 -21.26 5.85 -21.32
C GLN A 55 -19.79 6.06 -20.90
N ASN A 56 -18.91 6.32 -21.87
CA ASN A 56 -17.47 6.60 -21.65
C ASN A 56 -17.18 8.01 -21.12
N ASP A 57 -18.15 8.91 -21.11
CA ASP A 57 -17.99 10.25 -20.51
C ASP A 57 -18.24 10.27 -18.98
N GLY A 58 -18.56 9.11 -18.41
CA GLY A 58 -18.83 8.93 -17.00
C GLY A 58 -17.58 9.05 -16.12
N PHE A 59 -17.80 9.06 -14.80
CA PHE A 59 -16.75 9.14 -13.79
C PHE A 59 -15.81 7.93 -13.76
N ASP A 60 -16.07 6.87 -14.49
CA ASP A 60 -15.20 5.69 -14.59
C ASP A 60 -13.81 6.07 -15.13
N CYS A 61 -13.73 7.05 -16.05
CA CYS A 61 -12.48 7.63 -16.50
C CYS A 61 -11.73 8.38 -15.38
N ILE A 62 -12.46 9.11 -14.51
CA ILE A 62 -11.86 9.81 -13.37
C ILE A 62 -11.38 8.80 -12.33
N THR A 63 -12.15 7.76 -12.06
CA THR A 63 -11.78 6.70 -11.10
C THR A 63 -10.53 5.94 -11.57
N ALA A 64 -10.42 5.64 -12.85
CA ALA A 64 -9.22 5.05 -13.44
C ALA A 64 -8.02 6.00 -13.36
N SER A 65 -8.21 7.29 -13.65
CA SER A 65 -7.18 8.32 -13.51
C SER A 65 -6.74 8.52 -12.05
N LEU A 66 -7.65 8.49 -11.08
CA LEU A 66 -7.31 8.59 -9.65
C LEU A 66 -6.56 7.35 -9.16
N LYS A 67 -6.96 6.15 -9.58
CA LYS A 67 -6.21 4.93 -9.25
C LYS A 67 -4.79 4.99 -9.79
N GLU A 68 -4.61 5.45 -11.01
CA GLU A 68 -3.28 5.61 -11.61
C GLU A 68 -2.47 6.69 -10.90
N GLN A 69 -3.05 7.84 -10.57
CA GLN A 69 -2.36 8.88 -9.79
C GLN A 69 -1.95 8.37 -8.39
N ASN A 70 -2.80 7.59 -7.72
CA ASN A 70 -2.46 6.96 -6.45
C ASN A 70 -1.27 6.01 -6.60
N ARG A 71 -1.27 5.16 -7.63
CA ARG A 71 -0.17 4.24 -7.93
C ARG A 71 1.14 4.97 -8.23
N LEU A 72 1.08 6.02 -9.05
CA LEU A 72 2.23 6.87 -9.37
C LEU A 72 2.79 7.56 -8.13
N PHE A 73 1.90 8.11 -7.30
CA PHE A 73 2.32 8.75 -6.06
C PHE A 73 2.95 7.77 -5.08
N GLU A 74 2.35 6.59 -4.90
CA GLU A 74 2.88 5.54 -4.04
C GLU A 74 4.31 5.15 -4.46
N GLN A 75 4.52 4.90 -5.74
CA GLN A 75 5.86 4.58 -6.29
C GLN A 75 6.86 5.71 -6.07
N ALA A 76 6.44 6.96 -6.35
CA ALA A 76 7.30 8.13 -6.14
C ALA A 76 7.63 8.34 -4.66
N PHE A 77 6.65 8.19 -3.78
CA PHE A 77 6.83 8.35 -2.34
C PHE A 77 7.81 7.32 -1.77
N PHE A 78 7.65 6.04 -2.12
CA PHE A 78 8.62 5.02 -1.76
C PHE A 78 10.02 5.28 -2.35
N THR A 79 10.09 5.75 -3.58
CA THR A 79 11.38 6.12 -4.19
C THR A 79 12.06 7.26 -3.43
N MET A 80 11.32 8.28 -3.01
CA MET A 80 11.86 9.39 -2.21
C MET A 80 12.39 8.92 -0.85
N ILE A 81 11.70 7.97 -0.22
CA ILE A 81 12.17 7.36 1.03
C ILE A 81 13.44 6.58 0.79
N ASN A 82 13.48 5.74 -0.25
CA ASN A 82 14.64 4.92 -0.60
C ASN A 82 15.88 5.74 -0.91
N LEU A 83 15.68 6.88 -1.59
CA LEU A 83 16.75 7.83 -1.91
C LEU A 83 17.10 8.75 -0.72
N ARG A 84 16.53 8.51 0.47
CA ARG A 84 16.71 9.34 1.68
C ARG A 84 16.37 10.81 1.49
N GLN A 85 15.45 11.12 0.58
CA GLN A 85 14.92 12.47 0.37
C GLN A 85 13.87 12.85 1.43
N LEU A 86 13.30 11.85 2.10
CA LEU A 86 12.41 11.99 3.25
C LEU A 86 13.05 11.25 4.44
N ARG A 87 13.61 12.02 5.36
CA ARG A 87 14.33 11.47 6.52
C ARG A 87 13.48 11.52 7.77
N ALA A 88 13.78 10.64 8.72
CA ALA A 88 13.17 10.67 10.03
C ALA A 88 13.37 12.04 10.71
N GLY A 89 12.29 12.60 11.25
CA GLY A 89 12.28 13.93 11.88
C GLY A 89 12.23 15.12 10.92
N GLU A 90 12.37 14.91 9.60
CA GLU A 90 12.27 16.00 8.62
C GLU A 90 10.82 16.26 8.22
N SER A 91 10.50 17.55 8.06
CA SER A 91 9.18 17.99 7.61
C SER A 91 9.14 18.15 6.09
N PHE A 92 8.00 17.78 5.50
CA PHE A 92 7.75 17.94 4.05
C PHE A 92 6.31 18.41 3.80
N SER A 93 6.06 19.01 2.64
CA SER A 93 4.74 19.52 2.29
C SER A 93 4.04 18.69 1.23
N GLU A 94 2.70 18.60 1.33
CA GLU A 94 1.84 17.96 0.32
C GLU A 94 2.11 18.55 -1.09
N LEU A 95 2.32 19.87 -1.18
CA LEU A 95 2.55 20.55 -2.46
C LEU A 95 3.91 20.20 -3.07
N GLN A 96 4.96 20.08 -2.26
CA GLN A 96 6.27 19.65 -2.74
C GLN A 96 6.22 18.22 -3.27
N LEU A 97 5.60 17.31 -2.53
CA LEU A 97 5.44 15.91 -2.97
C LEU A 97 4.59 15.80 -4.24
N ALA A 98 3.49 16.58 -4.32
CA ALA A 98 2.63 16.59 -5.50
C ALA A 98 3.38 17.02 -6.76
N ARG A 99 4.22 18.07 -6.66
CA ARG A 99 5.06 18.55 -7.76
C ARG A 99 6.11 17.52 -8.16
N ALA A 100 6.79 16.92 -7.18
CA ALA A 100 7.83 15.92 -7.43
C ALA A 100 7.27 14.65 -8.10
N ALA A 101 6.07 14.23 -7.71
CA ALA A 101 5.42 13.03 -8.25
C ALA A 101 4.54 13.28 -9.50
N GLY A 102 4.31 14.55 -9.89
CA GLY A 102 3.45 14.91 -11.02
C GLY A 102 1.97 14.56 -10.81
N VAL A 103 1.48 14.59 -9.57
CA VAL A 103 0.10 14.25 -9.20
C VAL A 103 -0.60 15.42 -8.51
N SER A 104 -1.92 15.30 -8.30
CA SER A 104 -2.66 16.34 -7.61
C SER A 104 -2.37 16.38 -6.10
N PRO A 105 -2.35 17.55 -5.43
CA PRO A 105 -2.20 17.65 -3.98
C PRO A 105 -3.28 16.90 -3.18
N VAL A 106 -4.46 16.70 -3.77
CA VAL A 106 -5.55 15.95 -3.16
C VAL A 106 -5.17 14.46 -3.04
N VAL A 107 -4.64 13.88 -4.10
CA VAL A 107 -4.14 12.50 -4.11
C VAL A 107 -3.05 12.31 -3.05
N VAL A 108 -2.10 13.24 -2.98
CA VAL A 108 -1.03 13.21 -1.96
C VAL A 108 -1.63 13.22 -0.56
N ARG A 109 -2.55 14.15 -0.29
CA ARG A 109 -3.18 14.27 1.03
C ARG A 109 -3.95 13.02 1.45
N GLU A 110 -4.76 12.45 0.55
CA GLU A 110 -5.51 11.22 0.82
C GLU A 110 -4.56 10.06 1.13
N TYR A 111 -3.49 9.95 0.35
CA TYR A 111 -2.47 8.93 0.59
C TYR A 111 -1.77 9.12 1.94
N LEU A 112 -1.32 10.34 2.26
CA LEU A 112 -0.64 10.64 3.52
C LEU A 112 -1.56 10.46 4.73
N LEU A 113 -2.85 10.77 4.62
CA LEU A 113 -3.84 10.48 5.66
C LEU A 113 -4.00 8.98 5.89
N LYS A 114 -4.03 8.17 4.83
CA LYS A 114 -4.05 6.72 4.92
C LYS A 114 -2.74 6.21 5.56
N PHE A 115 -1.61 6.70 5.07
CA PHE A 115 -0.27 6.30 5.52
C PHE A 115 0.03 6.71 6.97
N GLY A 116 -0.52 7.85 7.42
CA GLY A 116 -0.42 8.31 8.80
C GLY A 116 -1.04 7.36 9.82
N ARG A 117 -2.00 6.51 9.40
CA ARG A 117 -2.59 5.47 10.26
C ARG A 117 -1.56 4.39 10.66
N TYR A 118 -0.50 4.24 9.87
CA TYR A 118 0.59 3.30 10.17
C TYR A 118 1.62 3.85 11.16
N ASN A 119 1.37 5.03 11.70
CA ASN A 119 2.26 5.70 12.66
C ASN A 119 3.68 5.99 12.11
N LEU A 120 3.84 6.01 10.78
CA LEU A 120 5.09 6.26 10.07
C LEU A 120 5.34 7.74 9.82
N ILE A 121 4.25 8.50 9.68
CA ILE A 121 4.25 9.94 9.50
C ILE A 121 3.25 10.58 10.44
N GLN A 122 3.43 11.86 10.70
CA GLN A 122 2.48 12.65 11.47
C GLN A 122 2.20 13.99 10.79
N SER A 123 0.98 14.48 10.94
CA SER A 123 0.60 15.81 10.50
C SER A 123 1.08 16.84 11.53
N GLU A 124 1.89 17.80 11.10
CA GLU A 124 2.37 18.89 11.94
C GLU A 124 1.38 20.07 11.93
N LYS A 125 1.00 20.49 10.76
CA LYS A 125 0.00 21.52 10.48
C LYS A 125 -0.61 21.28 9.11
N ARG A 126 -1.62 22.07 8.75
CA ARG A 126 -2.31 21.91 7.46
C ARG A 126 -1.34 21.87 6.28
N GLY A 127 -1.30 20.74 5.59
CA GLY A 127 -0.45 20.51 4.42
C GLY A 127 1.03 20.28 4.73
N GLN A 128 1.41 20.13 5.99
CA GLN A 128 2.77 19.82 6.45
C GLN A 128 2.78 18.53 7.24
N TRP A 129 3.75 17.69 6.96
CA TRP A 129 3.92 16.37 7.54
C TRP A 129 5.38 16.17 7.93
N SER A 130 5.63 15.26 8.85
CA SER A 130 6.99 14.80 9.17
C SER A 130 7.06 13.29 9.21
N MET A 131 8.24 12.75 8.85
CA MET A 131 8.54 11.34 9.06
C MET A 131 8.78 11.10 10.54
N LYS A 132 8.14 10.08 11.11
CA LYS A 132 8.44 9.67 12.48
C LYS A 132 9.78 8.94 12.55
N GLN A 133 10.40 9.03 13.70
CA GLN A 133 11.60 8.29 14.01
C GLN A 133 11.23 6.86 14.42
N PHE A 134 11.88 5.88 13.81
CA PHE A 134 11.74 4.49 14.18
C PHE A 134 12.84 4.15 15.18
N ASP A 135 12.46 3.75 16.37
CA ASP A 135 13.35 3.30 17.41
C ASP A 135 13.21 1.80 17.67
N GLN A 136 14.02 1.30 18.58
CA GLN A 136 13.98 -0.10 18.97
C GLN A 136 12.62 -0.48 19.55
N SER A 137 12.01 0.39 20.36
CA SER A 137 10.69 0.14 20.99
C SER A 137 9.60 -0.04 19.92
N TYR A 138 9.67 0.75 18.84
CA TYR A 138 8.74 0.59 17.73
C TYR A 138 8.88 -0.78 17.05
N ALA A 139 10.13 -1.23 16.81
CA ALA A 139 10.37 -2.54 16.24
C ALA A 139 9.84 -3.66 17.16
N GLU A 140 10.10 -3.57 18.46
CA GLU A 140 9.64 -4.55 19.45
C GLU A 140 8.11 -4.67 19.44
N GLN A 141 7.38 -3.55 19.49
CA GLN A 141 5.90 -3.52 19.45
C GLN A 141 5.35 -4.08 18.13
N LEU A 142 5.98 -3.77 17.00
CA LEU A 142 5.57 -4.30 15.72
C LEU A 142 5.71 -5.83 15.66
N PHE A 143 6.82 -6.36 16.14
CA PHE A 143 7.06 -7.80 16.13
C PHE A 143 6.23 -8.55 17.16
N GLU A 144 5.88 -7.93 18.28
CA GLU A 144 4.89 -8.48 19.21
C GLU A 144 3.53 -8.67 18.51
N LEU A 145 3.06 -7.64 17.81
CA LEU A 145 1.83 -7.73 17.01
C LEU A 145 1.91 -8.81 15.93
N ARG A 146 3.02 -8.89 15.20
CA ARG A 146 3.25 -9.91 14.18
C ARG A 146 3.19 -11.33 14.76
N GLU A 147 3.92 -11.55 15.85
CA GLU A 147 3.94 -12.87 16.49
C GLU A 147 2.54 -13.32 16.90
N MET A 148 1.74 -12.43 17.49
CA MET A 148 0.36 -12.72 17.85
C MET A 148 -0.49 -13.09 16.63
N LEU A 149 -0.49 -12.26 15.59
CA LEU A 149 -1.35 -12.44 14.43
C LEU A 149 -0.91 -13.62 13.55
N GLU A 150 0.38 -13.73 13.28
CA GLU A 150 0.90 -14.74 12.36
C GLU A 150 0.93 -16.13 12.98
N THR A 151 1.25 -16.25 14.27
CA THR A 151 1.17 -17.55 14.98
C THR A 151 -0.26 -18.05 15.08
N GLN A 152 -1.21 -17.16 15.39
CA GLN A 152 -2.62 -17.50 15.42
C GLN A 152 -3.13 -17.93 14.03
N SER A 153 -2.75 -17.21 12.99
CA SER A 153 -3.12 -17.54 11.62
C SER A 153 -2.53 -18.87 11.15
N LEU A 154 -1.27 -19.15 11.52
CA LEU A 154 -0.65 -20.45 11.22
C LEU A 154 -1.39 -21.61 11.91
N GLN A 155 -1.84 -21.43 13.15
CA GLN A 155 -2.67 -22.42 13.84
C GLN A 155 -4.00 -22.65 13.12
N HIS A 156 -4.65 -21.58 12.63
CA HIS A 156 -5.84 -21.71 11.79
C HIS A 156 -5.53 -22.47 10.49
N PHE A 157 -4.39 -22.15 9.84
CA PHE A 157 -3.97 -22.83 8.61
C PHE A 157 -3.82 -24.34 8.82
N LEU A 158 -3.16 -24.75 9.90
CA LEU A 158 -2.95 -26.15 10.25
C LEU A 158 -4.26 -26.93 10.50
N ASN A 159 -5.32 -26.23 10.90
CA ASN A 159 -6.65 -26.78 11.13
C ASN A 159 -7.59 -26.69 9.92
N LEU A 160 -7.11 -26.24 8.76
CA LEU A 160 -7.93 -26.19 7.54
C LEU A 160 -8.28 -27.61 7.05
N PRO A 161 -9.47 -27.80 6.47
CA PRO A 161 -9.84 -29.06 5.79
C PRO A 161 -8.81 -29.46 4.73
N ASP A 162 -8.67 -30.76 4.47
CA ASP A 162 -7.66 -31.25 3.52
C ASP A 162 -7.89 -30.82 2.08
N ASP A 163 -9.12 -30.50 1.72
CA ASP A 163 -9.54 -30.00 0.41
C ASP A 163 -9.53 -28.47 0.29
N ASP A 164 -9.12 -27.74 1.34
CA ASP A 164 -9.03 -26.29 1.29
C ASP A 164 -8.00 -25.82 0.25
N PRO A 165 -8.36 -24.90 -0.65
CA PRO A 165 -7.48 -24.46 -1.73
C PRO A 165 -6.18 -23.79 -1.25
N ARG A 166 -6.12 -23.33 -0.01
CA ARG A 166 -4.92 -22.73 0.60
C ARG A 166 -3.76 -23.72 0.73
N TRP A 167 -4.03 -25.04 0.80
CA TRP A 167 -2.97 -26.07 0.74
C TRP A 167 -2.25 -26.09 -0.60
N LEU A 168 -2.99 -25.91 -1.69
CA LEU A 168 -2.38 -25.78 -3.02
C LEU A 168 -1.60 -24.45 -3.15
N GLN A 169 -2.12 -23.39 -2.55
CA GLN A 169 -1.41 -22.10 -2.50
C GLN A 169 -0.07 -22.22 -1.75
N ALA A 170 -0.04 -22.92 -0.60
CA ALA A 170 1.19 -23.17 0.15
C ALA A 170 2.24 -23.94 -0.68
N LYS A 171 1.82 -24.99 -1.41
CA LYS A 171 2.71 -25.73 -2.31
C LYS A 171 3.26 -24.83 -3.43
N THR A 172 2.39 -24.05 -4.06
CA THR A 172 2.80 -23.09 -5.10
C THR A 172 3.76 -22.04 -4.53
N MET A 173 3.51 -21.58 -3.32
CA MET A 173 4.37 -20.62 -2.62
C MET A 173 5.76 -21.19 -2.36
N LEU A 174 5.85 -22.45 -1.96
CA LEU A 174 7.13 -23.15 -1.77
C LEU A 174 7.93 -23.23 -3.09
N GLU A 175 7.28 -23.55 -4.21
CA GLU A 175 7.95 -23.59 -5.52
C GLU A 175 8.43 -22.21 -5.96
N ARG A 176 7.65 -21.15 -5.72
CA ARG A 176 8.08 -19.76 -5.99
C ARG A 176 9.31 -19.38 -5.17
N HIS A 177 9.39 -19.80 -3.90
CA HIS A 177 10.56 -19.57 -3.04
C HIS A 177 11.78 -20.34 -3.55
N ARG A 178 11.63 -21.61 -3.94
CA ARG A 178 12.72 -22.40 -4.54
C ARG A 178 13.27 -21.75 -5.80
N THR A 179 12.38 -21.34 -6.71
CA THR A 179 12.78 -20.65 -7.95
C THR A 179 13.56 -19.36 -7.67
N LEU A 180 13.09 -18.56 -6.70
CA LEU A 180 13.80 -17.34 -6.31
C LEU A 180 15.14 -17.67 -5.65
N ARG A 181 15.18 -18.71 -4.79
CA ARG A 181 16.40 -19.14 -4.08
C ARG A 181 17.54 -19.44 -5.04
N ASP A 182 17.26 -20.10 -6.16
CA ASP A 182 18.26 -20.45 -7.17
C ASP A 182 18.89 -19.22 -7.84
N SER A 183 18.17 -18.09 -7.87
CA SER A 183 18.60 -16.84 -8.50
C SER A 183 18.76 -15.66 -7.52
N ILE A 184 18.62 -15.89 -6.21
CA ILE A 184 18.55 -14.83 -5.20
C ILE A 184 19.76 -13.89 -5.21
N GLY A 185 20.92 -14.39 -5.59
CA GLY A 185 22.15 -13.60 -5.64
C GLY A 185 22.05 -12.35 -6.52
N SER A 186 21.31 -12.43 -7.61
CA SER A 186 21.04 -11.33 -8.57
C SER A 186 19.64 -10.74 -8.43
N ASN A 187 18.66 -11.53 -7.94
CA ASN A 187 17.24 -11.17 -7.94
C ASN A 187 16.67 -10.94 -6.54
N PHE A 188 17.51 -10.67 -5.54
CA PHE A 188 17.10 -10.53 -4.14
C PHE A 188 15.99 -9.48 -3.91
N ARG A 189 15.88 -8.46 -4.77
CA ARG A 189 14.82 -7.44 -4.68
C ARG A 189 13.42 -7.98 -4.96
N MET A 190 13.33 -9.09 -5.72
CA MET A 190 12.04 -9.74 -6.00
C MET A 190 11.45 -10.41 -4.75
N PHE A 191 12.27 -10.64 -3.72
CA PHE A 191 11.82 -11.23 -2.47
C PHE A 191 10.75 -10.39 -1.77
N SER A 192 10.80 -9.07 -1.83
CA SER A 192 9.85 -8.19 -1.13
C SER A 192 8.38 -8.45 -1.51
N GLN A 193 8.11 -8.77 -2.78
CA GLN A 193 6.77 -9.15 -3.20
C GLN A 193 6.41 -10.56 -2.75
N LEU A 194 7.37 -11.49 -2.82
CA LEU A 194 7.16 -12.88 -2.40
C LEU A 194 6.95 -12.99 -0.89
N ASP A 195 7.67 -12.18 -0.10
CA ASP A 195 7.51 -12.02 1.35
C ASP A 195 6.09 -11.56 1.71
N ARG A 196 5.62 -10.51 1.04
CA ARG A 196 4.24 -10.02 1.21
C ARG A 196 3.20 -11.09 0.89
N ASP A 197 3.36 -11.78 -0.24
CA ASP A 197 2.44 -12.83 -0.68
C ASP A 197 2.41 -13.99 0.33
N PHE A 198 3.56 -14.37 0.90
CA PHE A 198 3.70 -15.41 1.90
C PHE A 198 2.94 -15.06 3.19
N HIS A 199 3.19 -13.88 3.76
CA HIS A 199 2.50 -13.45 4.97
C HIS A 199 1.00 -13.24 4.74
N ALA A 200 0.59 -12.75 3.56
CA ALA A 200 -0.81 -12.64 3.17
C ALA A 200 -1.50 -14.00 3.14
N MET A 201 -0.85 -15.01 2.59
CA MET A 201 -1.36 -16.37 2.55
C MET A 201 -1.55 -16.93 3.97
N LEU A 202 -0.59 -16.76 4.87
CA LEU A 202 -0.73 -17.20 6.27
C LEU A 202 -1.90 -16.49 6.96
N LEU A 203 -1.97 -15.16 6.89
CA LEU A 203 -3.02 -14.37 7.55
C LEU A 203 -4.41 -14.66 7.00
N SER A 204 -4.53 -15.06 5.74
CA SER A 204 -5.81 -15.41 5.12
C SER A 204 -6.49 -16.61 5.79
N ALA A 205 -5.72 -17.46 6.48
CA ALA A 205 -6.26 -18.64 7.15
C ALA A 205 -7.11 -18.33 8.39
N ALA A 206 -6.93 -17.15 8.97
CA ALA A 206 -7.74 -16.73 10.11
C ALA A 206 -9.16 -16.30 9.71
N ASP A 207 -9.45 -16.12 8.40
CA ASP A 207 -10.73 -15.61 7.87
C ASP A 207 -11.20 -14.33 8.60
N ASN A 208 -10.24 -13.50 9.04
CA ASN A 208 -10.44 -12.31 9.83
C ASN A 208 -9.99 -11.06 9.05
N ILE A 209 -10.94 -10.19 8.72
CA ILE A 209 -10.69 -8.97 7.94
C ILE A 209 -9.64 -8.05 8.62
N PHE A 210 -9.60 -8.01 9.95
CA PHE A 210 -8.66 -7.17 10.68
C PHE A 210 -7.23 -7.71 10.63
N PHE A 211 -7.05 -9.02 10.55
CA PHE A 211 -5.73 -9.64 10.34
C PHE A 211 -5.18 -9.24 8.98
N ASN A 212 -6.00 -9.31 7.93
CA ASN A 212 -5.61 -8.91 6.58
C ASN A 212 -5.28 -7.40 6.48
N GLN A 213 -6.02 -6.54 7.20
CA GLN A 213 -5.72 -5.12 7.26
C GLN A 213 -4.41 -4.82 8.01
N SER A 214 -4.06 -5.62 9.02
CA SER A 214 -2.80 -5.47 9.75
C SER A 214 -1.60 -5.81 8.90
N LEU A 215 -1.73 -6.70 7.90
CA LEU A 215 -0.67 -7.00 6.95
C LEU A 215 -0.23 -5.78 6.14
N GLU A 216 -1.15 -4.89 5.75
CA GLU A 216 -0.77 -3.65 5.05
C GLU A 216 0.20 -2.81 5.89
N ILE A 217 -0.06 -2.71 7.21
CA ILE A 217 0.79 -1.98 8.15
C ILE A 217 2.17 -2.63 8.21
N ILE A 218 2.19 -3.94 8.41
CA ILE A 218 3.41 -4.73 8.54
C ILE A 218 4.26 -4.61 7.26
N SER A 219 3.66 -4.84 6.09
CA SER A 219 4.36 -4.81 4.80
C SER A 219 4.95 -3.44 4.48
N VAL A 220 4.22 -2.36 4.78
CA VAL A 220 4.69 -0.99 4.58
C VAL A 220 5.91 -0.71 5.45
N ILE A 221 5.89 -1.12 6.72
CA ILE A 221 6.98 -0.89 7.66
C ILE A 221 8.22 -1.65 7.23
N PHE A 222 8.08 -2.92 6.79
CA PHE A 222 9.19 -3.70 6.26
C PHE A 222 9.83 -3.04 5.04
N HIS A 223 9.00 -2.57 4.11
CA HIS A 223 9.50 -1.89 2.93
C HIS A 223 10.32 -0.64 3.28
N PHE A 224 9.96 0.06 4.35
CA PHE A 224 10.68 1.24 4.84
C PHE A 224 12.06 0.93 5.41
N HIS A 225 12.21 -0.14 6.21
CA HIS A 225 13.44 -0.37 6.97
C HIS A 225 14.55 -1.04 6.18
N TYR A 226 14.20 -1.93 5.23
CA TYR A 226 15.21 -2.74 4.53
C TYR A 226 15.83 -2.08 3.31
N GLN A 227 15.42 -0.87 2.95
CA GLN A 227 15.95 -0.20 1.75
C GLN A 227 17.15 0.71 2.00
N TRP A 228 17.65 0.76 3.23
CA TRP A 228 18.69 1.71 3.61
C TRP A 228 20.11 1.21 3.38
N ASP A 229 20.33 -0.10 3.39
CA ASP A 229 21.58 -0.71 2.99
C ASP A 229 21.34 -1.91 2.07
N GLU A 230 21.84 -1.83 0.84
CA GLU A 230 21.61 -2.85 -0.18
C GLU A 230 22.29 -4.18 0.15
N SER A 231 23.45 -4.13 0.82
CA SER A 231 24.19 -5.33 1.24
C SER A 231 23.48 -6.07 2.36
N ASP A 232 23.00 -5.34 3.35
CA ASP A 232 22.21 -5.87 4.46
C ASP A 232 20.87 -6.42 3.97
N LEU A 233 20.21 -5.72 3.03
CA LEU A 233 18.97 -6.19 2.40
C LEU A 233 19.17 -7.51 1.66
N LYS A 234 20.23 -7.63 0.86
CA LYS A 234 20.53 -8.86 0.12
C LYS A 234 20.74 -10.05 1.08
N GLN A 235 21.58 -9.87 2.08
CA GLN A 235 21.87 -10.92 3.07
C GLN A 235 20.62 -11.33 3.84
N ARG A 236 19.79 -10.36 4.24
CA ARG A 236 18.52 -10.59 4.93
C ARG A 236 17.54 -11.38 4.07
N ASN A 237 17.41 -11.02 2.79
CA ASN A 237 16.49 -11.68 1.87
C ASN A 237 16.91 -13.13 1.58
N ILE A 238 18.22 -13.42 1.50
CA ILE A 238 18.75 -14.79 1.35
C ILE A 238 18.31 -15.64 2.55
N ILE A 239 18.53 -15.14 3.76
CA ILE A 239 18.14 -15.85 4.99
C ILE A 239 16.63 -16.06 5.04
N ALA A 240 15.84 -15.03 4.74
CA ALA A 240 14.40 -15.10 4.81
C ALA A 240 13.78 -16.08 3.81
N VAL A 241 14.32 -16.20 2.60
CA VAL A 241 13.88 -17.22 1.63
C VAL A 241 14.03 -18.62 2.22
N ASP A 242 15.18 -18.92 2.83
CA ASP A 242 15.44 -20.25 3.43
C ASP A 242 14.53 -20.51 4.65
N GLU A 243 14.30 -19.47 5.47
CA GLU A 243 13.36 -19.55 6.61
C GLU A 243 11.91 -19.81 6.14
N HIS A 244 11.44 -19.08 5.12
CA HIS A 244 10.11 -19.29 4.54
C HIS A 244 9.94 -20.70 3.95
N MET A 245 10.96 -21.20 3.25
CA MET A 245 10.95 -22.56 2.73
C MET A 245 10.85 -23.60 3.85
N THR A 246 11.50 -23.36 4.98
CA THR A 246 11.41 -24.23 6.17
C THR A 246 10.00 -24.22 6.75
N ILE A 247 9.39 -23.04 6.91
CA ILE A 247 8.01 -22.90 7.39
C ILE A 247 7.02 -23.61 6.45
N LEU A 248 7.13 -23.33 5.14
CA LEU A 248 6.25 -23.91 4.13
C LEU A 248 6.38 -25.44 4.05
N SER A 249 7.60 -25.96 4.17
CA SER A 249 7.84 -27.40 4.17
C SER A 249 7.21 -28.07 5.38
N ALA A 250 7.40 -27.53 6.58
CA ALA A 250 6.78 -28.03 7.80
C ALA A 250 5.25 -27.95 7.74
N LEU A 251 4.70 -26.83 7.22
CA LEU A 251 3.27 -26.63 7.04
C LEU A 251 2.66 -27.67 6.08
N ILE A 252 3.28 -27.92 4.92
CA ILE A 252 2.82 -28.90 3.92
C ILE A 252 2.90 -30.33 4.47
N CYS A 253 3.92 -30.63 5.29
CA CYS A 253 4.09 -31.91 5.95
C CYS A 253 3.16 -32.08 7.17
N ARG A 254 2.34 -31.10 7.52
CA ARG A 254 1.45 -31.12 8.68
C ARG A 254 2.22 -31.33 10.00
N SER A 255 3.45 -30.80 10.09
CA SER A 255 4.25 -30.81 11.31
C SER A 255 4.01 -29.54 12.10
N ASP A 256 2.96 -29.55 12.92
CA ASP A 256 2.47 -28.35 13.64
C ASP A 256 3.56 -27.68 14.48
N LEU A 257 4.28 -28.49 15.28
CA LEU A 257 5.31 -27.98 16.15
C LEU A 257 6.49 -27.35 15.36
N ASP A 258 6.91 -28.03 14.28
CA ASP A 258 8.01 -27.53 13.45
C ASP A 258 7.60 -26.25 12.70
N ALA A 259 6.37 -26.19 12.18
CA ALA A 259 5.87 -25.01 11.49
C ALA A 259 5.79 -23.78 12.41
N ILE A 260 5.26 -23.96 13.63
CA ILE A 260 5.17 -22.88 14.63
C ILE A 260 6.56 -22.46 15.08
N THR A 261 7.46 -23.39 15.33
CA THR A 261 8.83 -23.11 15.74
C THR A 261 9.60 -22.37 14.65
N ALA A 262 9.49 -22.82 13.40
CA ALA A 262 10.13 -22.18 12.26
C ALA A 262 9.60 -20.75 12.05
N LEU A 263 8.29 -20.50 12.18
CA LEU A 263 7.71 -19.18 12.08
C LEU A 263 8.25 -18.23 13.17
N ARG A 264 8.27 -18.69 14.44
CA ARG A 264 8.81 -17.89 15.55
C ARG A 264 10.28 -17.53 15.34
N ASN A 265 11.10 -18.48 14.90
CA ASN A 265 12.50 -18.25 14.58
C ASN A 265 12.65 -17.22 13.46
N HIS A 266 11.85 -17.31 12.41
CA HIS A 266 11.82 -16.33 11.33
C HIS A 266 11.46 -14.93 11.83
N LEU A 267 10.43 -14.80 12.67
CA LEU A 267 10.02 -13.51 13.23
C LEU A 267 11.10 -12.91 14.14
N ASP A 268 11.77 -13.74 14.96
CA ASP A 268 12.88 -13.27 15.79
C ASP A 268 14.09 -12.83 14.95
N THR A 269 14.48 -13.60 13.95
CA THR A 269 15.56 -13.22 13.01
C THR A 269 15.24 -11.89 12.32
N ALA A 270 14.01 -11.71 11.86
CA ALA A 270 13.54 -10.49 11.24
C ALA A 270 13.60 -9.29 12.22
N LYS A 271 13.13 -9.49 13.46
CA LYS A 271 13.18 -8.50 14.55
C LYS A 271 14.61 -8.05 14.84
N GLN A 272 15.52 -9.01 15.04
CA GLN A 272 16.92 -8.72 15.33
C GLN A 272 17.60 -7.98 14.16
N SER A 273 17.28 -8.34 12.94
CA SER A 273 17.77 -7.66 11.75
C SER A 273 17.28 -6.20 11.71
N MET A 274 16.01 -5.96 11.99
CA MET A 274 15.41 -4.63 12.03
C MET A 274 16.04 -3.75 13.13
N ILE A 275 16.17 -4.27 14.34
CA ILE A 275 16.81 -3.55 15.45
C ILE A 275 18.26 -3.20 15.15
N ARG A 276 18.99 -4.11 14.50
CA ARG A 276 20.38 -3.85 14.05
C ARG A 276 20.44 -2.70 13.06
N SER A 277 19.60 -2.72 12.05
CA SER A 277 19.48 -1.65 11.06
C SER A 277 19.16 -0.30 11.69
N ILE A 278 18.22 -0.24 12.64
CA ILE A 278 17.89 0.98 13.39
C ILE A 278 19.12 1.52 14.11
N ARG A 279 19.86 0.68 14.85
CA ARG A 279 21.05 1.09 15.62
C ARG A 279 22.21 1.60 14.76
N GLN A 280 22.38 1.06 13.56
CA GLN A 280 23.42 1.50 12.62
C GLN A 280 23.13 2.88 12.03
N HIS A 281 21.88 3.26 11.90
CA HIS A 281 21.45 4.52 11.28
C HIS A 281 21.28 5.67 12.29
N HIS A 282 21.31 5.37 13.59
CA HIS A 282 21.31 6.37 14.66
C HIS A 282 22.74 6.80 15.10
N ARG A 283 23.79 6.26 14.47
CA ARG A 283 25.17 6.71 14.60
C ARG A 283 25.59 7.58 13.42
#